data_26e7528e6e295bd4ae8efc6f57564447
#
_entry.id   26e7528e6e295bd4ae8efc6f57564447
#
_cell.length_a   1.000
_cell.length_b   1.000
_cell.length_c   1.000
_cell.angle_alpha   90.00
_cell.angle_beta   90.00
_cell.angle_gamma   90.00
#
_symmetry.space_group_name_H-M   'P 1'
#
loop_
_entity.id
_entity.type
_entity.pdbx_description
1 polymer ?
#
loop_
_entity_poly.entity_id
_entity_poly.type
_entity_poly.pdbx_seq_one_letter_code
_entity_poly.pdbx_strand_id
1 'polypeptide(L)'
;MNDSEKILNIKFRICDNVKYEIDKERIVTVFEKQDHWIQKLLRKLKFKIPMYKEIIFDKYSSEAFIQIDGIKTVKEIGKGLEDKFGEKVNPLYERLLVFLNYICIDCKYIEEINKF
;
A
#
# COMPACT_ATOMS: atom_id res chain seq x y z
N MET A 1 20.98 10.97 15.23
CA MET A 1 20.15 9.94 14.60
C MET A 1 20.60 9.76 13.16
N ASN A 2 20.96 8.55 12.77
CA ASN A 2 21.37 8.29 11.40
C ASN A 2 20.14 8.14 10.48
N ASP A 3 20.36 8.07 9.17
CA ASP A 3 19.25 8.00 8.20
C ASP A 3 18.41 6.74 8.35
N SER A 4 19.04 5.62 8.73
CA SER A 4 18.33 4.36 8.95
C SER A 4 17.33 4.47 10.10
N GLU A 5 17.71 5.12 11.19
CA GLU A 5 16.82 5.33 12.32
C GLU A 5 15.65 6.25 11.96
N LYS A 6 15.92 7.29 11.18
CA LYS A 6 14.88 8.20 10.71
C LYS A 6 13.84 7.47 9.88
N ILE A 7 14.28 6.63 8.95
CA ILE A 7 13.38 5.86 8.08
C ILE A 7 12.52 4.90 8.90
N LEU A 8 13.11 4.21 9.87
CA LEU A 8 12.41 3.26 10.71
C LEU A 8 11.36 3.91 11.63
N ASN A 9 11.47 5.19 11.87
CA ASN A 9 10.53 5.93 12.72
C ASN A 9 9.43 6.66 11.93
N ILE A 10 9.43 6.55 10.62
CA ILE A 10 8.39 7.16 9.78
C ILE A 10 7.06 6.45 10.01
N LYS A 11 5.99 7.22 10.04
CA LYS A 11 4.63 6.72 10.12
C LYS A 11 3.90 7.08 8.83
N PHE A 12 3.08 6.18 8.36
CA PHE A 12 2.25 6.39 7.17
C PHE A 12 0.78 6.23 7.50
N ARG A 13 -0.06 6.84 6.69
CA ARG A 13 -1.49 6.61 6.74
C ARG A 13 -1.99 6.34 5.32
N ILE A 14 -3.09 5.61 5.21
CA ILE A 14 -3.74 5.38 3.92
C ILE A 14 -4.50 6.64 3.54
N CYS A 15 -4.34 7.10 2.31
CA CYS A 15 -5.02 8.30 1.82
C CYS A 15 -6.54 8.08 1.78
N ASP A 16 -7.31 9.12 2.11
CA ASP A 16 -8.76 9.02 2.24
C ASP A 16 -9.47 8.62 0.94
N ASN A 17 -8.88 8.96 -0.20
CA ASN A 17 -9.45 8.67 -1.51
C ASN A 17 -9.20 7.25 -2.01
N VAL A 18 -8.46 6.45 -1.27
CA VAL A 18 -8.13 5.06 -1.65
C VAL A 18 -9.28 4.15 -1.30
N LYS A 19 -9.78 3.41 -2.28
CA LYS A 19 -10.80 2.39 -2.07
C LYS A 19 -10.14 1.03 -2.07
N TYR A 20 -10.39 0.24 -1.03
CA TYR A 20 -9.81 -1.09 -0.92
C TYR A 20 -10.71 -2.02 -0.12
N GLU A 21 -10.50 -3.30 -0.28
CA GLU A 21 -11.18 -4.34 0.47
C GLU A 21 -10.16 -5.33 1.03
N ILE A 22 -10.49 -5.91 2.18
CA ILE A 22 -9.70 -6.97 2.80
C ILE A 22 -10.60 -8.19 2.87
N ASP A 23 -10.19 -9.28 2.23
CA ASP A 23 -11.00 -10.50 2.23
C ASP A 23 -10.76 -11.37 3.47
N LYS A 24 -11.43 -12.53 3.54
CA LYS A 24 -11.33 -13.44 4.68
C LYS A 24 -9.92 -13.97 4.92
N GLU A 25 -9.11 -14.02 3.88
CA GLU A 25 -7.73 -14.50 3.94
C GLU A 25 -6.73 -13.37 4.15
N ARG A 26 -7.21 -12.17 4.43
CA ARG A 26 -6.42 -10.95 4.64
C ARG A 26 -5.67 -10.52 3.38
N ILE A 27 -6.22 -10.79 2.22
CA ILE A 27 -5.69 -10.30 0.95
C ILE A 27 -6.36 -8.96 0.64
N VAL A 28 -5.55 -7.96 0.35
CA VAL A 28 -5.99 -6.60 0.03
C VAL A 28 -6.17 -6.45 -1.47
N THR A 29 -7.30 -5.91 -1.86
CA THR A 29 -7.55 -5.48 -3.24
C THR A 29 -7.78 -3.99 -3.24
N VAL A 30 -6.99 -3.26 -4.00
CA VAL A 30 -7.16 -1.81 -4.17
C VAL A 30 -7.88 -1.57 -5.49
N PHE A 31 -8.87 -0.67 -5.45
CA PHE A 31 -9.66 -0.31 -6.63
C PHE A 31 -9.21 1.06 -7.13
N GLU A 32 -8.49 1.06 -8.25
CA GLU A 32 -8.05 2.31 -8.88
C GLU A 32 -9.08 2.75 -9.91
N LYS A 33 -9.48 4.01 -9.83
CA LYS A 33 -10.41 4.58 -10.78
C LYS A 33 -9.73 4.73 -12.14
N GLN A 34 -10.34 4.18 -13.18
CA GLN A 34 -9.88 4.32 -14.55
C GLN A 34 -10.53 5.55 -15.16
N ASP A 35 -9.86 6.68 -14.98
CA ASP A 35 -10.42 7.99 -15.31
C ASP A 35 -9.65 8.71 -16.42
N HIS A 36 -8.86 7.96 -17.17
CA HIS A 36 -8.10 8.51 -18.28
C HIS A 36 -9.04 8.97 -19.41
N TRP A 37 -8.69 10.04 -20.10
CA TRP A 37 -9.55 10.61 -21.16
C TRP A 37 -9.90 9.61 -22.25
N ILE A 38 -8.98 8.71 -22.61
CA ILE A 38 -9.23 7.66 -23.61
C ILE A 38 -10.35 6.73 -23.15
N GLN A 39 -10.31 6.36 -21.87
CA GLN A 39 -11.33 5.48 -21.28
C GLN A 39 -12.69 6.17 -21.23
N LYS A 40 -12.72 7.46 -20.92
CA LYS A 40 -13.95 8.24 -20.93
C LYS A 40 -14.55 8.31 -22.32
N LEU A 41 -13.68 8.54 -23.34
CA LEU A 41 -14.11 8.56 -24.73
C LEU A 41 -14.67 7.22 -25.18
N LEU A 42 -13.99 6.11 -24.83
CA LEU A 42 -14.45 4.77 -25.18
C LEU A 42 -15.80 4.44 -24.53
N ARG A 43 -16.03 4.90 -23.30
CA ARG A 43 -17.34 4.71 -22.64
C ARG A 43 -18.44 5.47 -23.34
N LYS A 44 -18.16 6.67 -23.84
CA LYS A 44 -19.10 7.45 -24.65
C LYS A 44 -19.49 6.72 -25.94
N LEU A 45 -18.55 5.96 -26.50
CA LEU A 45 -18.79 5.15 -27.70
C LEU A 45 -19.42 3.79 -27.37
N LYS A 46 -19.87 3.59 -26.13
CA LYS A 46 -20.56 2.39 -25.65
C LYS A 46 -19.68 1.13 -25.55
N PHE A 47 -18.37 1.30 -25.44
CA PHE A 47 -17.50 0.18 -25.07
C PHE A 47 -17.65 -0.12 -23.59
N LYS A 48 -17.69 -1.41 -23.25
CA LYS A 48 -17.80 -1.85 -21.85
C LYS A 48 -16.42 -1.82 -21.20
N ILE A 49 -16.07 -0.70 -20.57
CA ILE A 49 -14.82 -0.55 -19.84
C ILE A 49 -15.13 -0.41 -18.35
N PRO A 50 -14.54 -1.24 -17.48
CA PRO A 50 -14.77 -1.12 -16.05
C PRO A 50 -14.37 0.25 -15.51
N MET A 51 -15.13 0.77 -14.57
CA MET A 51 -14.83 2.05 -13.91
C MET A 51 -13.61 1.96 -13.02
N TYR A 52 -13.29 0.79 -12.50
CA TYR A 52 -12.18 0.56 -11.58
C TYR A 52 -11.31 -0.59 -12.05
N LYS A 53 -10.02 -0.42 -11.86
CA LYS A 53 -9.03 -1.47 -12.05
C LYS A 53 -8.77 -2.11 -10.68
N GLU A 54 -8.84 -3.42 -10.60
CA GLU A 54 -8.55 -4.15 -9.37
C GLU A 54 -7.07 -4.49 -9.30
N ILE A 55 -6.43 -4.12 -8.20
CA ILE A 55 -5.04 -4.45 -7.95
C ILE A 55 -5.00 -5.32 -6.70
N ILE A 56 -4.70 -6.60 -6.90
CA ILE A 56 -4.70 -7.59 -5.83
C ILE A 56 -3.27 -7.74 -5.31
N PHE A 57 -3.07 -7.47 -4.03
CA PHE A 57 -1.76 -7.62 -3.39
C PHE A 57 -1.51 -9.07 -3.00
N ASP A 58 -0.24 -9.46 -3.02
CA ASP A 58 0.15 -10.76 -2.49
C ASP A 58 0.02 -10.76 -0.95
N LYS A 59 0.31 -11.89 -0.34
CA LYS A 59 0.19 -12.11 1.09
C LYS A 59 0.99 -11.12 1.92
N TYR A 60 2.24 -10.90 1.54
CA TYR A 60 3.17 -10.04 2.28
C TYR A 60 2.78 -8.57 2.14
N SER A 61 2.52 -8.15 0.92
CA SER A 61 2.10 -6.78 0.62
C SER A 61 0.75 -6.45 1.28
N SER A 62 -0.17 -7.40 1.28
CA SER A 62 -1.46 -7.25 1.93
C SER A 62 -1.30 -7.01 3.42
N GLU A 63 -0.49 -7.83 4.09
CA GLU A 63 -0.27 -7.68 5.52
C GLU A 63 0.43 -6.35 5.85
N ALA A 64 1.43 -5.97 5.06
CA ALA A 64 2.10 -4.68 5.23
C ALA A 64 1.09 -3.53 5.10
N PHE A 65 0.22 -3.58 4.11
CA PHE A 65 -0.82 -2.56 3.89
C PHE A 65 -1.79 -2.50 5.08
N ILE A 66 -2.24 -3.65 5.58
CA ILE A 66 -3.16 -3.73 6.73
C ILE A 66 -2.52 -3.12 7.98
N GLN A 67 -1.21 -3.24 8.14
CA GLN A 67 -0.50 -2.70 9.31
C GLN A 67 -0.36 -1.17 9.27
N ILE A 68 -0.61 -0.54 8.13
CA ILE A 68 -0.54 0.93 8.00
C ILE A 68 -1.80 1.53 8.61
N ASP A 69 -1.67 2.08 9.82
CA ASP A 69 -2.82 2.60 10.59
C ASP A 69 -2.63 4.04 11.06
N GLY A 70 -1.57 4.71 10.65
CA GLY A 70 -1.27 6.07 11.10
C GLY A 70 -0.60 6.15 12.45
N ILE A 71 -0.40 5.02 13.11
CA ILE A 71 0.17 4.95 14.47
C ILE A 71 1.49 4.20 14.48
N LYS A 72 1.55 3.06 13.81
CA LYS A 72 2.75 2.23 13.74
C LYS A 72 3.83 2.85 12.88
N THR A 73 5.07 2.76 13.36
CA THR A 73 6.24 3.15 12.58
C THR A 73 6.60 2.05 11.59
N VAL A 74 7.48 2.37 10.64
CA VAL A 74 8.01 1.36 9.70
C VAL A 74 8.62 0.19 10.46
N LYS A 75 9.36 0.48 11.54
CA LYS A 75 9.96 -0.55 12.39
C LYS A 75 8.92 -1.50 12.97
N GLU A 76 7.83 -0.96 13.48
CA GLU A 76 6.75 -1.75 14.07
C GLU A 76 6.02 -2.59 13.03
N ILE A 77 5.80 -2.04 11.84
CA ILE A 77 5.21 -2.78 10.72
C ILE A 77 6.11 -3.95 10.32
N GLY A 78 7.42 -3.69 10.21
CA GLY A 78 8.39 -4.74 9.88
C GLY A 78 8.40 -5.85 10.91
N LYS A 79 8.35 -5.49 12.19
CA LYS A 79 8.31 -6.48 13.28
C LYS A 79 7.05 -7.33 13.21
N GLY A 80 5.91 -6.73 12.90
CA GLY A 80 4.66 -7.45 12.72
C GLY A 80 4.72 -8.46 11.57
N LEU A 81 5.38 -8.09 10.47
CA LEU A 81 5.57 -9.00 9.35
C LEU A 81 6.49 -10.16 9.71
N GLU A 82 7.56 -9.89 10.45
CA GLU A 82 8.49 -10.92 10.92
C GLU A 82 7.78 -11.90 11.86
N ASP A 83 6.97 -11.38 12.78
CA ASP A 83 6.22 -12.21 13.72
C ASP A 83 5.24 -13.15 12.99
N LYS A 84 4.66 -12.70 11.89
CA LYS A 84 3.68 -13.48 11.16
C LYS A 84 4.30 -14.47 10.17
N PHE A 85 5.34 -14.05 9.47
CA PHE A 85 5.91 -14.82 8.35
C PHE A 85 7.29 -15.41 8.62
N GLY A 86 7.96 -14.98 9.69
CA GLY A 86 9.29 -15.45 10.03
C GLY A 86 10.32 -15.06 8.96
N GLU A 87 11.22 -15.99 8.67
CA GLU A 87 12.33 -15.75 7.73
C GLU A 87 11.89 -15.55 6.28
N LYS A 88 10.68 -15.91 5.95
CA LYS A 88 10.15 -15.77 4.58
C LYS A 88 10.11 -14.33 4.09
N VAL A 89 10.14 -13.36 4.99
CA VAL A 89 10.11 -11.94 4.63
C VAL A 89 11.50 -11.33 4.46
N ASN A 90 12.55 -12.11 4.70
CA ASN A 90 13.91 -11.59 4.58
C ASN A 90 14.34 -11.39 3.13
N PRO A 91 15.08 -10.33 2.80
CA PRO A 91 15.52 -9.25 3.70
C PRO A 91 14.36 -8.29 4.03
N LEU A 92 13.96 -8.31 5.29
CA LEU A 92 12.72 -7.69 5.78
C LEU A 92 12.57 -6.20 5.41
N TYR A 93 13.48 -5.37 5.92
CA TYR A 93 13.31 -3.92 5.77
C TYR A 93 13.59 -3.45 4.34
N GLU A 94 14.46 -4.11 3.62
CA GLU A 94 14.69 -3.78 2.21
C GLU A 94 13.42 -4.01 1.38
N ARG A 95 12.79 -5.15 1.56
CA ARG A 95 11.55 -5.48 0.86
C ARG A 95 10.41 -4.55 1.28
N LEU A 96 10.29 -4.30 2.58
CA LEU A 96 9.24 -3.42 3.11
C LEU A 96 9.41 -1.99 2.58
N LEU A 97 10.63 -1.46 2.58
CA LEU A 97 10.88 -0.10 2.11
C LEU A 97 10.62 0.05 0.62
N VAL A 98 10.98 -0.95 -0.18
CA VAL A 98 10.67 -0.95 -1.61
C VAL A 98 9.15 -0.91 -1.83
N PHE A 99 8.41 -1.71 -1.10
CA PHE A 99 6.96 -1.74 -1.20
C PHE A 99 6.33 -0.41 -0.76
N LEU A 100 6.74 0.11 0.40
CA LEU A 100 6.21 1.38 0.91
C LEU A 100 6.53 2.54 -0.04
N ASN A 101 7.74 2.58 -0.59
CA ASN A 101 8.10 3.59 -1.56
C ASN A 101 7.21 3.50 -2.81
N TYR A 102 6.97 2.30 -3.29
CA TYR A 102 6.11 2.08 -4.46
C TYR A 102 4.69 2.58 -4.21
N ILE A 103 4.05 2.17 -3.11
CA ILE A 103 2.67 2.56 -2.85
C ILE A 103 2.54 4.02 -2.40
N CYS A 104 3.62 4.64 -1.93
CA CYS A 104 3.62 6.05 -1.55
C CYS A 104 3.85 6.96 -2.76
N ILE A 105 4.90 6.69 -3.53
CA ILE A 105 5.33 7.58 -4.60
C ILE A 105 4.65 7.26 -5.93
N ASP A 106 4.67 6.00 -6.34
CA ASP A 106 4.13 5.60 -7.64
C ASP A 106 2.61 5.47 -7.63
N CYS A 107 2.06 4.85 -6.60
CA CYS A 107 0.62 4.62 -6.51
C CYS A 107 -0.14 5.72 -5.79
N LYS A 108 0.51 6.43 -4.88
CA LYS A 108 -0.09 7.46 -4.03
C LYS A 108 -1.24 6.93 -3.16
N TYR A 109 -1.08 5.70 -2.67
CA TYR A 109 -2.07 5.08 -1.77
C TYR A 109 -1.88 5.48 -0.32
N ILE A 110 -0.64 5.81 0.06
CA ILE A 110 -0.31 6.20 1.42
C ILE A 110 0.46 7.52 1.40
N GLU A 111 0.47 8.18 2.55
CA GLU A 111 1.25 9.41 2.72
C GLU A 111 1.94 9.39 4.07
N GLU A 112 3.09 10.04 4.15
CA GLU A 112 3.83 10.19 5.38
C GLU A 112 3.13 11.16 6.30
N ILE A 113 3.06 10.82 7.58
CA ILE A 113 2.50 11.70 8.60
C ILE A 113 3.60 12.61 9.12
N ASN A 114 3.42 13.92 8.92
CA ASN A 114 4.34 14.92 9.43
C ASN A 114 4.13 15.12 10.93
N LYS A 115 5.25 15.17 11.67
CA LYS A 115 5.22 15.33 13.12
C LYS A 115 5.34 16.80 13.55
N PHE A 116 4.45 17.60 13.05
CA PHE A 116 4.47 19.00 13.47
C PHE A 116 3.19 19.37 14.18
#